data_8092b7fc89ab8e7109538af0b51b619a
#
_entry.id   8092b7fc89ab8e7109538af0b51b619a
#
_cell.length_a   1.000
_cell.length_b   1.000
_cell.length_c   1.000
_cell.angle_alpha   90.00
_cell.angle_beta   90.00
_cell.angle_gamma   90.00
#
_symmetry.space_group_name_H-M   'P 1'
#
loop_
_entity.id
_entity.type
_entity.pdbx_description
1 polymer ?
#
loop_
_entity_poly.entity_id
_entity_poly.type
_entity_poly.pdbx_seq_one_letter_code
_entity_poly.pdbx_strand_id
1 'polypeptide(L)'
;MHYQDERTTGCRISDSWAYRGLKTVVLENELLRVSLIADKGADVFELSHKKTDTEFMWRTPWSVRNLGLWTPSTGDGDNTWHDTYIGGWQTIAPTGGPPQKYANADLGQHTEATLMPWDAVIVEDTHQRVSAKFSVRTVRTPFWVEKVVTLEAESPVLTVTDTLTNEAEEPAEAQWGQHVALGDPFLTPDCRLDMAPGDFLVPESEEPSPRLRQGQTGSWPKAAGPDGTEVDLTAFPPKSDRLQDFAAFKNQEEGWYAVTNPDRGVGIGITYPVETFKYVWYWQ
;
A
#
# COMPACT_ATOMS: atom_id res chain seq x y z
N MET A 1 9.75 -22.42 20.84
CA MET A 1 9.45 -21.30 21.76
C MET A 1 9.16 -21.89 23.12
N HIS A 2 9.79 -21.40 24.16
CA HIS A 2 9.48 -21.83 25.51
C HIS A 2 8.16 -21.16 25.94
N TYR A 3 7.25 -21.91 26.58
CA TYR A 3 5.99 -21.37 27.09
C TYR A 3 6.17 -20.11 27.96
N GLN A 4 7.30 -20.01 28.64
CA GLN A 4 7.67 -18.85 29.48
C GLN A 4 8.01 -17.57 28.69
N ASP A 5 8.26 -17.70 27.38
CA ASP A 5 8.59 -16.57 26.51
C ASP A 5 7.34 -15.97 25.84
N GLU A 6 6.18 -16.59 26.00
CA GLU A 6 4.93 -16.07 25.47
C GLU A 6 4.42 -14.88 26.30
N ARG A 7 4.22 -13.76 25.61
CA ARG A 7 3.67 -12.53 26.21
C ARG A 7 2.19 -12.36 25.88
N THR A 8 1.41 -11.93 26.85
CA THR A 8 -0.02 -11.59 26.68
C THR A 8 -0.28 -10.09 26.62
N THR A 9 0.70 -9.28 26.95
CA THR A 9 0.65 -7.80 26.93
C THR A 9 1.89 -7.24 26.25
N GLY A 10 1.87 -5.97 25.89
CA GLY A 10 2.94 -5.31 25.16
C GLY A 10 3.02 -5.76 23.70
N CYS A 11 4.16 -5.46 23.09
CA CYS A 11 4.41 -5.88 21.72
C CYS A 11 4.65 -7.37 21.61
N ARG A 12 4.15 -7.97 20.52
CA ARG A 12 4.35 -9.39 20.17
C ARG A 12 4.59 -9.50 18.67
N ILE A 13 5.43 -10.45 18.28
CA ILE A 13 5.70 -10.77 16.89
C ILE A 13 5.82 -12.28 16.69
N SER A 14 5.35 -12.76 15.55
CA SER A 14 5.49 -14.17 15.17
C SER A 14 5.58 -14.31 13.66
N ASP A 15 6.49 -15.15 13.18
CA ASP A 15 6.62 -15.55 11.77
C ASP A 15 6.20 -17.02 11.56
N SER A 16 5.52 -17.60 12.53
CA SER A 16 5.03 -18.99 12.49
C SER A 16 3.63 -19.12 11.89
N TRP A 17 3.03 -18.01 11.44
CA TRP A 17 1.71 -18.00 10.82
C TRP A 17 1.78 -18.29 9.33
N ALA A 18 0.72 -18.90 8.83
CA ALA A 18 0.49 -19.06 7.40
C ALA A 18 -0.95 -18.69 7.06
N TYR A 19 -1.12 -17.82 6.06
CA TYR A 19 -2.43 -17.50 5.50
C TYR A 19 -2.57 -18.16 4.12
N ARG A 20 -3.48 -19.11 3.99
CA ARG A 20 -3.66 -19.93 2.78
C ARG A 20 -2.38 -20.60 2.28
N GLY A 21 -1.52 -21.02 3.20
CA GLY A 21 -0.24 -21.66 2.91
C GLY A 21 0.89 -20.70 2.57
N LEU A 22 0.67 -19.38 2.65
CA LEU A 22 1.71 -18.36 2.48
C LEU A 22 2.25 -17.93 3.84
N LYS A 23 3.58 -17.86 3.96
CA LYS A 23 4.26 -17.39 5.18
C LYS A 23 3.78 -15.97 5.52
N THR A 24 3.34 -15.81 6.76
CA THR A 24 2.78 -14.57 7.27
C THR A 24 3.48 -14.16 8.55
N VAL A 25 3.94 -12.93 8.63
CA VAL A 25 4.49 -12.34 9.85
C VAL A 25 3.43 -11.46 10.48
N VAL A 26 3.18 -11.67 11.76
CA VAL A 26 2.18 -10.92 12.53
C VAL A 26 2.87 -10.14 13.63
N LEU A 27 2.66 -8.82 13.62
CA LEU A 27 3.09 -7.90 14.67
C LEU A 27 1.84 -7.35 15.37
N GLU A 28 1.87 -7.23 16.67
CA GLU A 28 0.79 -6.58 17.40
C GLU A 28 1.28 -5.91 18.69
N ASN A 29 0.56 -4.87 19.09
CA ASN A 29 0.64 -4.24 20.39
C ASN A 29 -0.77 -4.12 21.00
N GLU A 30 -0.97 -3.28 22.00
CA GLU A 30 -2.27 -3.07 22.64
C GLU A 30 -3.31 -2.46 21.71
N LEU A 31 -2.87 -1.70 20.70
CA LEU A 31 -3.72 -0.88 19.83
C LEU A 31 -3.88 -1.45 18.43
N LEU A 32 -2.82 -2.00 17.86
CA LEU A 32 -2.75 -2.43 16.47
C LEU A 32 -2.45 -3.91 16.35
N ARG A 33 -2.97 -4.50 15.28
CA ARG A 33 -2.55 -5.78 14.72
C ARG A 33 -2.20 -5.60 13.26
N VAL A 34 -1.04 -6.09 12.86
CA VAL A 34 -0.50 -5.97 11.50
C VAL A 34 -0.06 -7.35 11.02
N SER A 35 -0.53 -7.76 9.86
CA SER A 35 -0.11 -9.03 9.24
C SER A 35 0.48 -8.74 7.86
N LEU A 36 1.68 -9.28 7.60
CA LEU A 36 2.36 -9.16 6.32
C LEU A 36 2.54 -10.54 5.69
N ILE A 37 2.22 -10.66 4.40
CA ILE A 37 2.41 -11.90 3.64
C ILE A 37 3.80 -11.89 2.99
N ALA A 38 4.77 -12.53 3.63
CA ALA A 38 6.14 -12.58 3.15
C ALA A 38 6.25 -13.24 1.77
N ASP A 39 5.53 -14.34 1.54
CA ASP A 39 5.56 -15.08 0.28
C ASP A 39 4.88 -14.35 -0.89
N LYS A 40 4.37 -13.13 -0.67
CA LYS A 40 3.76 -12.30 -1.71
C LYS A 40 4.00 -10.82 -1.41
N GLY A 41 5.06 -10.24 -1.97
CA GLY A 41 5.37 -8.81 -1.93
C GLY A 41 5.70 -8.23 -0.55
N ALA A 42 5.74 -9.04 0.51
CA ALA A 42 5.70 -8.56 1.89
C ALA A 42 4.59 -7.52 2.11
N ASP A 43 3.42 -7.76 1.47
CA ASP A 43 2.27 -6.86 1.52
C ASP A 43 1.69 -6.80 2.93
N VAL A 44 1.40 -5.60 3.43
CA VAL A 44 0.57 -5.43 4.64
C VAL A 44 -0.85 -5.81 4.27
N PHE A 45 -1.22 -7.02 4.64
CA PHE A 45 -2.52 -7.61 4.32
C PHE A 45 -3.60 -7.22 5.33
N GLU A 46 -3.19 -7.01 6.59
CA GLU A 46 -4.05 -6.60 7.69
C GLU A 46 -3.39 -5.44 8.43
N LEU A 47 -4.17 -4.40 8.67
CA LEU A 47 -3.85 -3.32 9.60
C LEU A 47 -5.12 -2.97 10.36
N SER A 48 -5.26 -3.53 11.56
CA SER A 48 -6.46 -3.41 12.36
C SER A 48 -6.23 -2.58 13.62
N HIS A 49 -7.17 -1.68 13.92
CA HIS A 49 -7.23 -0.98 15.20
C HIS A 49 -8.11 -1.75 16.18
N LYS A 50 -7.48 -2.33 17.23
CA LYS A 50 -8.12 -3.27 18.15
C LYS A 50 -9.30 -2.67 18.94
N LYS A 51 -9.16 -1.42 19.40
CA LYS A 51 -10.19 -0.79 20.25
C LYS A 51 -11.52 -0.56 19.54
N THR A 52 -11.48 -0.27 18.24
CA THR A 52 -12.69 -0.02 17.44
C THR A 52 -13.05 -1.21 16.56
N ASP A 53 -12.29 -2.31 16.65
CA ASP A 53 -12.43 -3.49 15.78
C ASP A 53 -12.54 -3.09 14.31
N THR A 54 -11.57 -2.27 13.84
CA THR A 54 -11.60 -1.71 12.50
C THR A 54 -10.39 -2.16 11.70
N GLU A 55 -10.64 -2.89 10.62
CA GLU A 55 -9.68 -3.19 9.57
C GLU A 55 -9.66 -2.03 8.57
N PHE A 56 -8.47 -1.49 8.28
CA PHE A 56 -8.31 -0.37 7.35
C PHE A 56 -8.12 -0.83 5.91
N MET A 57 -7.48 -2.00 5.71
CA MET A 57 -7.06 -2.42 4.37
C MET A 57 -8.22 -2.97 3.56
N TRP A 58 -8.36 -2.48 2.33
CA TRP A 58 -9.22 -3.14 1.35
C TRP A 58 -8.64 -4.50 0.97
N ARG A 59 -9.52 -5.47 0.79
CA ARG A 59 -9.17 -6.82 0.35
C ARG A 59 -10.04 -7.24 -0.81
N THR A 60 -9.45 -7.90 -1.79
CA THR A 60 -10.22 -8.45 -2.91
C THR A 60 -11.18 -9.54 -2.44
N PRO A 61 -12.38 -9.63 -3.03
CA PRO A 61 -13.36 -10.65 -2.63
C PRO A 61 -12.92 -12.09 -2.94
N TRP A 62 -11.99 -12.29 -3.88
CA TRP A 62 -11.44 -13.62 -4.22
C TRP A 62 -10.26 -14.03 -3.35
N SER A 63 -9.80 -13.15 -2.45
CA SER A 63 -8.73 -13.41 -1.50
C SER A 63 -7.36 -13.70 -2.13
N VAL A 64 -6.38 -14.00 -1.27
CA VAL A 64 -5.00 -14.32 -1.68
C VAL A 64 -4.95 -15.63 -2.47
N ARG A 65 -4.21 -15.62 -3.56
CA ARG A 65 -3.89 -16.81 -4.36
C ARG A 65 -2.46 -17.25 -4.08
N ASN A 66 -2.32 -18.50 -3.70
CA ASN A 66 -0.99 -19.10 -3.51
C ASN A 66 -0.47 -19.57 -4.87
N LEU A 67 0.53 -18.86 -5.42
CA LEU A 67 1.11 -19.18 -6.72
C LEU A 67 1.84 -20.52 -6.76
N GLY A 68 2.18 -21.11 -5.61
CA GLY A 68 2.65 -22.50 -5.52
C GLY A 68 1.57 -23.54 -5.82
N LEU A 69 0.29 -23.15 -5.73
CA LEU A 69 -0.88 -24.00 -5.96
C LEU A 69 -1.74 -23.53 -7.14
N TRP A 70 -1.45 -22.37 -7.70
CA TRP A 70 -2.22 -21.76 -8.77
C TRP A 70 -1.28 -21.04 -9.75
N THR A 71 -1.55 -21.21 -11.04
CA THR A 71 -0.80 -20.53 -12.10
C THR A 71 -1.74 -19.55 -12.80
N PRO A 72 -1.33 -18.29 -13.04
CA PRO A 72 -2.12 -17.37 -13.84
C PRO A 72 -2.46 -17.96 -15.21
N SER A 73 -3.70 -17.78 -15.64
CA SER A 73 -4.17 -18.25 -16.97
C SER A 73 -3.78 -17.30 -18.10
N THR A 74 -3.19 -16.17 -17.77
CA THR A 74 -2.77 -15.14 -18.72
C THR A 74 -1.24 -15.06 -18.80
N GLY A 75 -0.72 -14.83 -20.01
CA GLY A 75 0.69 -14.48 -20.23
C GLY A 75 0.95 -12.97 -20.31
N ASP A 76 -0.09 -12.18 -20.09
CA ASP A 76 -0.05 -10.73 -20.16
C ASP A 76 0.50 -10.15 -18.84
N GLY A 77 1.48 -9.25 -18.95
CA GLY A 77 2.11 -8.63 -17.79
C GLY A 77 1.19 -7.71 -16.98
N ASP A 78 0.17 -7.11 -17.62
CA ASP A 78 -0.87 -6.32 -16.95
C ASP A 78 -1.73 -7.21 -16.07
N ASN A 79 -2.29 -8.23 -16.66
CA ASN A 79 -3.24 -9.11 -15.99
C ASN A 79 -2.59 -9.94 -14.87
N THR A 80 -1.29 -10.21 -14.93
CA THR A 80 -0.60 -10.97 -13.87
C THR A 80 -0.69 -10.25 -12.53
N TRP A 81 -0.50 -8.94 -12.49
CA TRP A 81 -0.65 -8.19 -11.26
C TRP A 81 -2.12 -8.15 -10.80
N HIS A 82 -3.06 -7.86 -11.70
CA HIS A 82 -4.50 -7.85 -11.36
C HIS A 82 -4.99 -9.19 -10.81
N ASP A 83 -4.56 -10.30 -11.41
CA ASP A 83 -4.92 -11.65 -10.97
C ASP A 83 -4.39 -11.99 -9.58
N THR A 84 -3.27 -11.39 -9.18
CA THR A 84 -2.61 -11.65 -7.89
C THR A 84 -2.78 -10.52 -6.89
N TYR A 85 -3.40 -9.41 -7.28
CA TYR A 85 -3.66 -8.28 -6.38
C TYR A 85 -4.64 -8.66 -5.29
N ILE A 86 -4.24 -8.46 -4.05
CA ILE A 86 -5.02 -8.85 -2.87
C ILE A 86 -5.64 -7.66 -2.13
N GLY A 87 -5.34 -6.44 -2.58
CA GLY A 87 -5.55 -5.24 -1.78
C GLY A 87 -4.40 -5.01 -0.81
N GLY A 88 -4.69 -4.39 0.33
CA GLY A 88 -3.68 -4.13 1.35
C GLY A 88 -2.74 -2.97 1.00
N TRP A 89 -1.53 -3.03 1.55
CA TRP A 89 -0.50 -2.03 1.31
C TRP A 89 0.74 -2.70 0.72
N GLN A 90 1.08 -2.35 -0.52
CA GLN A 90 2.18 -2.92 -1.29
C GLN A 90 3.33 -1.92 -1.43
N THR A 91 4.58 -2.42 -1.38
CA THR A 91 5.75 -1.69 -1.87
C THR A 91 5.94 -1.98 -3.34
N ILE A 92 5.80 -0.98 -4.18
CA ILE A 92 5.96 -1.07 -5.63
C ILE A 92 7.39 -0.70 -6.00
N ALA A 93 8.09 -1.60 -6.68
CA ALA A 93 9.39 -1.39 -7.29
C ALA A 93 9.70 -2.52 -8.31
N PRO A 94 10.39 -2.23 -9.43
CA PRO A 94 10.82 -0.94 -9.94
C PRO A 94 9.83 -0.28 -10.91
N THR A 95 8.62 -0.84 -11.12
CA THR A 95 7.59 -0.24 -11.98
C THR A 95 6.36 0.14 -11.18
N GLY A 96 5.95 1.41 -11.26
CA GLY A 96 4.82 1.96 -10.50
C GLY A 96 3.57 2.27 -11.33
N GLY A 97 3.52 1.86 -12.59
CA GLY A 97 2.42 2.15 -13.51
C GLY A 97 2.16 0.97 -14.46
N PRO A 98 1.69 1.25 -15.68
CA PRO A 98 1.47 0.22 -16.70
C PRO A 98 2.76 -0.51 -17.06
N PRO A 99 2.70 -1.61 -17.83
CA PRO A 99 3.87 -2.35 -18.29
C PRO A 99 4.91 -1.47 -18.95
N GLN A 100 6.18 -1.75 -18.67
CA GLN A 100 7.32 -0.97 -19.14
C GLN A 100 8.45 -1.88 -19.62
N LYS A 101 9.47 -1.27 -20.20
CA LYS A 101 10.70 -1.97 -20.56
C LYS A 101 11.87 -1.45 -19.73
N TYR A 102 12.67 -2.38 -19.22
CA TYR A 102 13.97 -2.09 -18.64
C TYR A 102 15.03 -2.79 -19.51
N ALA A 103 15.86 -2.00 -20.19
CA ALA A 103 16.76 -2.51 -21.23
C ALA A 103 15.99 -3.39 -22.24
N ASN A 104 16.28 -4.69 -22.29
CA ASN A 104 15.59 -5.66 -23.16
C ASN A 104 14.56 -6.52 -22.44
N ALA A 105 14.31 -6.27 -21.15
CA ALA A 105 13.33 -7.02 -20.38
C ALA A 105 11.96 -6.31 -20.38
N ASP A 106 10.90 -7.06 -20.64
CA ASP A 106 9.54 -6.60 -20.43
C ASP A 106 9.19 -6.76 -18.95
N LEU A 107 8.70 -5.68 -18.35
CA LEU A 107 8.22 -5.63 -16.98
C LEU A 107 6.70 -5.41 -16.99
N GLY A 108 5.97 -6.19 -16.24
CA GLY A 108 4.52 -6.03 -16.07
C GLY A 108 4.15 -4.83 -15.21
N GLN A 109 2.84 -4.62 -15.05
CA GLN A 109 2.32 -3.58 -14.17
C GLN A 109 2.72 -3.84 -12.72
N HIS A 110 3.13 -2.78 -12.01
CA HIS A 110 3.49 -2.81 -10.59
C HIS A 110 4.43 -3.94 -10.18
N THR A 111 5.35 -4.33 -11.07
CA THR A 111 6.34 -5.40 -10.82
C THR A 111 7.70 -4.81 -10.41
N GLU A 112 8.65 -5.58 -9.93
CA GLU A 112 8.71 -7.03 -9.71
C GLU A 112 8.41 -7.41 -8.25
N ALA A 113 8.77 -6.50 -7.32
CA ALA A 113 8.77 -6.73 -5.87
C ALA A 113 7.41 -7.18 -5.33
N THR A 114 6.30 -6.64 -5.85
CA THR A 114 4.94 -6.97 -5.42
C THR A 114 4.51 -8.41 -5.69
N LEU A 115 5.15 -9.07 -6.68
CA LEU A 115 4.78 -10.42 -7.10
C LEU A 115 5.71 -11.51 -6.55
N MET A 116 6.82 -11.10 -5.94
CA MET A 116 7.85 -12.02 -5.48
C MET A 116 7.64 -12.42 -4.02
N PRO A 117 8.08 -13.62 -3.62
CA PRO A 117 8.27 -13.94 -2.21
C PRO A 117 9.49 -13.17 -1.67
N TRP A 118 9.36 -12.67 -0.44
CA TRP A 118 10.43 -11.96 0.26
C TRP A 118 10.94 -12.81 1.43
N ASP A 119 12.23 -12.78 1.66
CA ASP A 119 12.80 -13.29 2.89
C ASP A 119 12.30 -12.45 4.07
N ALA A 120 11.99 -13.11 5.20
CA ALA A 120 11.49 -12.44 6.39
C ALA A 120 12.24 -12.93 7.63
N VAL A 121 12.73 -11.96 8.43
CA VAL A 121 13.48 -12.19 9.65
C VAL A 121 12.97 -11.28 10.77
N ILE A 122 12.71 -11.86 11.94
CA ILE A 122 12.44 -11.08 13.15
C ILE A 122 13.75 -10.44 13.60
N VAL A 123 13.76 -9.10 13.69
CA VAL A 123 14.94 -8.31 14.07
C VAL A 123 14.92 -7.98 15.56
N GLU A 124 13.73 -7.68 16.08
CA GLU A 124 13.54 -7.36 17.49
C GLU A 124 12.23 -7.97 18.01
N ASP A 125 12.30 -8.56 19.19
CA ASP A 125 11.16 -9.16 19.88
C ASP A 125 11.25 -8.88 21.38
N THR A 126 10.84 -7.67 21.77
CA THR A 126 10.78 -7.24 23.16
C THR A 126 9.35 -6.83 23.54
N HIS A 127 9.07 -6.70 24.85
CA HIS A 127 7.79 -6.19 25.33
C HIS A 127 7.49 -4.75 24.84
N GLN A 128 8.52 -3.94 24.70
CA GLN A 128 8.43 -2.53 24.34
C GLN A 128 8.38 -2.31 22.84
N ARG A 129 9.00 -3.22 22.06
CA ARG A 129 9.16 -3.02 20.62
C ARG A 129 9.32 -4.35 19.89
N VAL A 130 8.69 -4.44 18.73
CA VAL A 130 8.86 -5.56 17.81
C VAL A 130 9.18 -5.04 16.41
N SER A 131 10.04 -5.76 15.71
CA SER A 131 10.44 -5.40 14.35
C SER A 131 10.73 -6.63 13.50
N ALA A 132 10.29 -6.60 12.25
CA ALA A 132 10.63 -7.58 11.23
C ALA A 132 11.26 -6.90 10.02
N LYS A 133 12.27 -7.54 9.44
CA LYS A 133 12.90 -7.15 8.19
C LYS A 133 12.49 -8.12 7.09
N PHE A 134 12.07 -7.56 5.96
CA PHE A 134 11.78 -8.27 4.73
C PHE A 134 12.76 -7.83 3.65
N SER A 135 13.15 -8.72 2.74
CA SER A 135 14.05 -8.37 1.64
C SER A 135 13.84 -9.24 0.41
N VAL A 136 14.06 -8.65 -0.76
CA VAL A 136 14.01 -9.33 -2.05
C VAL A 136 14.97 -8.70 -3.05
N ARG A 137 15.60 -9.54 -3.88
CA ARG A 137 16.28 -9.08 -5.09
C ARG A 137 15.39 -9.31 -6.29
N THR A 138 15.22 -8.26 -7.09
CA THR A 138 14.51 -8.36 -8.36
C THR A 138 15.24 -9.26 -9.34
N VAL A 139 14.53 -9.83 -10.33
CA VAL A 139 15.09 -10.83 -11.23
C VAL A 139 15.57 -10.23 -12.56
N ARG A 140 14.81 -9.27 -13.08
CA ARG A 140 15.05 -8.65 -14.40
C ARG A 140 15.74 -7.31 -14.31
N THR A 141 15.75 -6.75 -13.11
CA THR A 141 16.31 -5.45 -12.79
C THR A 141 17.31 -5.58 -11.63
N PRO A 142 18.30 -4.68 -11.49
CA PRO A 142 19.39 -4.84 -10.53
C PRO A 142 19.05 -4.26 -9.15
N PHE A 143 17.85 -4.46 -8.65
CA PHE A 143 17.46 -3.84 -7.38
C PHE A 143 17.38 -4.85 -6.24
N TRP A 144 17.89 -4.42 -5.09
CA TRP A 144 17.63 -5.02 -3.80
C TRP A 144 16.68 -4.13 -3.01
N VAL A 145 15.54 -4.69 -2.64
CA VAL A 145 14.50 -4.00 -1.88
C VAL A 145 14.46 -4.57 -0.47
N GLU A 146 14.51 -3.70 0.52
CA GLU A 146 14.41 -4.05 1.94
C GLU A 146 13.29 -3.24 2.59
N LYS A 147 12.54 -3.87 3.47
CA LYS A 147 11.48 -3.27 4.27
C LYS A 147 11.66 -3.66 5.72
N VAL A 148 11.69 -2.68 6.62
CA VAL A 148 11.65 -2.91 8.06
C VAL A 148 10.33 -2.37 8.61
N VAL A 149 9.59 -3.22 9.28
CA VAL A 149 8.30 -2.88 9.88
C VAL A 149 8.41 -2.96 11.38
N THR A 150 7.99 -1.91 12.09
CA THR A 150 8.17 -1.77 13.53
C THR A 150 6.90 -1.30 14.22
N LEU A 151 6.58 -1.90 15.38
CA LEU A 151 5.59 -1.43 16.33
C LEU A 151 6.22 -1.22 17.71
N GLU A 152 5.77 -0.20 18.41
CA GLU A 152 6.13 0.08 19.81
C GLU A 152 4.92 -0.10 20.72
N ALA A 153 5.16 -0.44 21.98
CA ALA A 153 4.10 -0.61 22.97
C ALA A 153 3.31 0.70 23.16
N GLU A 154 2.00 0.57 23.34
CA GLU A 154 1.07 1.69 23.57
C GLU A 154 1.04 2.75 22.44
N SER A 155 1.74 2.52 21.32
CA SER A 155 1.81 3.44 20.18
C SER A 155 0.82 3.04 19.08
N PRO A 156 0.02 3.98 18.54
CA PRO A 156 -0.81 3.73 17.37
C PRO A 156 -0.05 3.89 16.04
N VAL A 157 1.28 3.90 16.08
CA VAL A 157 2.12 4.15 14.89
C VAL A 157 2.73 2.86 14.39
N LEU A 158 2.47 2.53 13.13
CA LEU A 158 3.22 1.54 12.36
C LEU A 158 4.33 2.28 11.60
N THR A 159 5.58 1.97 11.90
CA THR A 159 6.72 2.51 11.16
C THR A 159 7.14 1.53 10.08
N VAL A 160 7.21 2.00 8.83
CA VAL A 160 7.71 1.24 7.68
C VAL A 160 8.90 2.00 7.11
N THR A 161 10.06 1.34 7.07
CA THR A 161 11.28 1.87 6.48
C THR A 161 11.67 1.01 5.29
N ASP A 162 11.55 1.56 4.10
CA ASP A 162 11.96 0.89 2.87
C ASP A 162 13.32 1.41 2.40
N THR A 163 14.11 0.52 1.82
CA THR A 163 15.38 0.84 1.17
C THR A 163 15.40 0.19 -0.20
N LEU A 164 15.67 0.99 -1.23
CA LEU A 164 15.86 0.54 -2.60
C LEU A 164 17.34 0.74 -2.97
N THR A 165 18.06 -0.34 -3.22
CA THR A 165 19.48 -0.32 -3.58
C THR A 165 19.64 -0.77 -5.02
N ASN A 166 20.32 0.04 -5.84
CA ASN A 166 20.80 -0.38 -7.14
C ASN A 166 22.11 -1.17 -6.97
N GLU A 167 22.09 -2.46 -7.30
CA GLU A 167 23.28 -3.35 -7.22
C GLU A 167 24.09 -3.38 -8.53
N ALA A 168 23.69 -2.64 -9.59
CA ALA A 168 24.48 -2.50 -10.79
C ALA A 168 25.60 -1.47 -10.64
N GLU A 169 26.64 -1.57 -11.49
CA GLU A 169 27.70 -0.56 -11.58
C GLU A 169 27.20 0.74 -12.24
N GLU A 170 26.18 0.65 -13.10
CA GLU A 170 25.61 1.76 -13.84
C GLU A 170 24.34 2.30 -13.15
N PRO A 171 24.02 3.58 -13.31
CA PRO A 171 22.75 4.13 -12.86
C PRO A 171 21.55 3.39 -13.47
N ALA A 172 20.56 3.08 -12.65
CA ALA A 172 19.32 2.45 -13.07
C ALA A 172 18.12 3.27 -12.61
N GLU A 173 17.13 3.44 -13.49
CA GLU A 173 15.88 4.14 -13.16
C GLU A 173 14.88 3.17 -12.52
N ALA A 174 14.14 3.67 -11.54
CA ALA A 174 13.05 2.95 -10.91
C ALA A 174 11.88 3.88 -10.58
N GLN A 175 10.68 3.37 -10.74
CA GLN A 175 9.49 3.94 -10.10
C GLN A 175 9.28 3.19 -8.79
N TRP A 176 9.38 3.91 -7.70
CA TRP A 176 9.26 3.38 -6.35
C TRP A 176 8.11 4.05 -5.62
N GLY A 177 7.23 3.26 -5.03
CA GLY A 177 6.04 3.79 -4.39
C GLY A 177 5.43 2.85 -3.36
N GLN A 178 4.44 3.41 -2.67
CA GLN A 178 3.61 2.72 -1.70
C GLN A 178 2.17 2.71 -2.20
N HIS A 179 1.62 1.52 -2.44
CA HIS A 179 0.24 1.36 -2.92
C HIS A 179 -0.64 0.94 -1.75
N VAL A 180 -1.30 1.90 -1.14
CA VAL A 180 -2.16 1.70 0.04
C VAL A 180 -3.62 1.67 -0.40
N ALA A 181 -4.28 0.53 -0.22
CA ALA A 181 -5.70 0.37 -0.53
C ALA A 181 -6.53 0.34 0.76
N LEU A 182 -7.30 1.39 0.98
CA LEU A 182 -8.26 1.48 2.08
C LEU A 182 -9.64 1.01 1.61
N GLY A 183 -10.42 0.36 2.47
CA GLY A 183 -11.72 -0.16 2.06
C GLY A 183 -12.68 -0.53 3.19
N ASP A 184 -13.72 -1.27 2.82
CA ASP A 184 -14.67 -1.82 3.79
C ASP A 184 -13.95 -2.73 4.83
N PRO A 185 -14.34 -2.69 6.11
CA PRO A 185 -15.46 -1.93 6.70
C PRO A 185 -15.11 -0.50 7.15
N PHE A 186 -13.87 -0.06 6.96
CA PHE A 186 -13.41 1.27 7.38
C PHE A 186 -13.94 2.38 6.48
N LEU A 187 -13.79 2.23 5.15
CA LEU A 187 -14.12 3.29 4.20
C LEU A 187 -15.64 3.31 3.90
N THR A 188 -16.28 4.43 4.22
CA THR A 188 -17.70 4.71 3.95
C THR A 188 -17.86 6.08 3.29
N PRO A 189 -19.00 6.41 2.69
CA PRO A 189 -19.25 7.75 2.13
C PRO A 189 -19.14 8.90 3.15
N ASP A 190 -19.29 8.61 4.44
CA ASP A 190 -19.16 9.60 5.53
C ASP A 190 -17.71 9.86 5.94
N CYS A 191 -16.78 9.09 5.39
CA CYS A 191 -15.35 9.33 5.56
C CYS A 191 -14.91 10.63 4.89
N ARG A 192 -13.82 11.18 5.42
CA ARG A 192 -13.20 12.39 4.91
C ARG A 192 -11.71 12.13 4.64
N LEU A 193 -11.27 12.53 3.45
CA LEU A 193 -9.86 12.61 3.10
C LEU A 193 -9.34 14.02 3.36
N ASP A 194 -8.26 14.13 4.10
CA ASP A 194 -7.48 15.35 4.27
C ASP A 194 -6.03 15.08 3.86
N MET A 195 -5.35 16.07 3.28
CA MET A 195 -3.92 15.98 2.94
C MET A 195 -3.26 17.35 2.96
N ALA A 196 -1.94 17.37 2.99
CA ALA A 196 -1.19 18.60 2.86
C ALA A 196 -1.58 19.35 1.56
N PRO A 197 -1.68 20.69 1.59
CA PRO A 197 -1.92 21.48 0.39
C PRO A 197 -0.92 21.16 -0.72
N GLY A 198 -1.38 21.15 -1.96
CA GLY A 198 -0.57 20.87 -3.12
C GLY A 198 -1.38 21.04 -4.40
N ASP A 199 -0.71 20.88 -5.52
CA ASP A 199 -1.32 20.90 -6.83
C ASP A 199 -1.74 19.51 -7.26
N PHE A 200 -2.68 19.41 -8.19
CA PHE A 200 -3.03 18.14 -8.82
C PHE A 200 -3.09 18.25 -10.34
N LEU A 201 -2.99 17.11 -10.98
CA LEU A 201 -3.21 16.87 -12.39
C LEU A 201 -4.18 15.69 -12.54
N VAL A 202 -5.23 15.87 -13.33
CA VAL A 202 -6.07 14.78 -13.85
C VAL A 202 -5.54 14.46 -15.25
N PRO A 203 -4.90 13.32 -15.49
CA PRO A 203 -4.33 13.02 -16.81
C PRO A 203 -5.43 12.82 -17.86
N GLU A 204 -5.07 12.97 -19.12
CA GLU A 204 -5.89 12.48 -20.22
C GLU A 204 -5.78 10.96 -20.29
N SER A 205 -6.89 10.29 -20.49
CA SER A 205 -6.98 8.83 -20.53
C SER A 205 -8.04 8.40 -21.53
N GLU A 206 -7.88 7.22 -22.13
CA GLU A 206 -8.92 6.58 -22.94
C GLU A 206 -10.14 6.19 -22.09
N GLU A 207 -9.93 5.94 -20.80
CA GLU A 207 -10.96 5.72 -19.80
C GLU A 207 -11.06 6.93 -18.86
N PRO A 208 -11.86 7.94 -19.22
CA PRO A 208 -11.93 9.18 -18.45
C PRO A 208 -12.62 8.98 -17.11
N SER A 209 -12.14 9.70 -16.11
CA SER A 209 -12.85 9.82 -14.84
C SER A 209 -14.26 10.35 -15.06
N PRO A 210 -15.29 9.72 -14.51
CA PRO A 210 -16.66 10.21 -14.65
C PRO A 210 -16.94 11.49 -13.85
N ARG A 211 -16.18 11.75 -12.77
CA ARG A 211 -16.36 12.94 -11.93
C ARG A 211 -15.39 14.08 -12.26
N LEU A 212 -14.20 13.78 -12.79
CA LEU A 212 -13.12 14.74 -12.94
C LEU A 212 -12.90 15.09 -14.41
N ARG A 213 -12.83 16.38 -14.73
CA ARG A 213 -12.50 16.82 -16.09
C ARG A 213 -11.06 16.45 -16.43
N GLN A 214 -10.87 15.73 -17.53
CA GLN A 214 -9.54 15.37 -18.04
C GLN A 214 -8.66 16.57 -18.37
N GLY A 215 -7.35 16.39 -18.28
CA GLY A 215 -6.33 17.37 -18.64
C GLY A 215 -6.29 18.59 -17.71
N GLN A 216 -7.13 18.63 -16.66
CA GLN A 216 -7.12 19.77 -15.75
C GLN A 216 -5.96 19.69 -14.76
N THR A 217 -5.49 20.89 -14.39
CA THR A 217 -4.66 21.10 -13.20
C THR A 217 -5.41 21.99 -12.22
N GLY A 218 -5.13 21.86 -10.96
CA GLY A 218 -5.75 22.64 -9.90
C GLY A 218 -5.01 22.47 -8.58
N SER A 219 -5.60 22.96 -7.52
CA SER A 219 -5.05 22.85 -6.16
C SER A 219 -6.07 22.17 -5.24
N TRP A 220 -5.56 21.33 -4.34
CA TRP A 220 -6.36 20.68 -3.30
C TRP A 220 -7.21 21.70 -2.52
N PRO A 221 -8.49 21.46 -2.14
CA PRO A 221 -9.20 20.17 -2.28
C PRO A 221 -10.26 20.15 -3.40
N LYS A 222 -10.29 21.09 -4.32
CA LYS A 222 -11.39 21.25 -5.28
C LYS A 222 -10.94 21.03 -6.71
N ALA A 223 -11.75 20.27 -7.45
CA ALA A 223 -11.56 20.02 -8.88
C ALA A 223 -12.81 20.43 -9.68
N ALA A 224 -12.68 20.47 -11.01
CA ALA A 224 -13.83 20.66 -11.90
C ALA A 224 -14.31 19.31 -12.44
N GLY A 225 -15.62 19.12 -12.48
CA GLY A 225 -16.28 18.04 -13.20
C GLY A 225 -16.25 18.24 -14.71
N PRO A 226 -16.62 17.22 -15.51
CA PRO A 226 -16.68 17.33 -16.97
C PRO A 226 -17.64 18.43 -17.47
N ASP A 227 -18.70 18.71 -16.73
CA ASP A 227 -19.69 19.75 -17.00
C ASP A 227 -19.36 21.11 -16.38
N GLY A 228 -18.21 21.22 -15.71
CA GLY A 228 -17.77 22.44 -15.02
C GLY A 228 -18.29 22.60 -13.60
N THR A 229 -19.04 21.64 -13.06
CA THR A 229 -19.43 21.64 -11.64
C THR A 229 -18.20 21.49 -10.74
N GLU A 230 -18.28 22.03 -9.51
CA GLU A 230 -17.22 21.86 -8.52
C GLU A 230 -17.33 20.47 -7.90
N VAL A 231 -16.19 19.76 -7.83
CA VAL A 231 -16.04 18.46 -7.16
C VAL A 231 -15.17 18.64 -5.93
N ASP A 232 -15.69 18.24 -4.77
CA ASP A 232 -14.94 18.18 -3.51
C ASP A 232 -14.18 16.86 -3.42
N LEU A 233 -12.85 16.92 -3.46
CA LEU A 233 -11.98 15.74 -3.39
C LEU A 233 -11.79 15.20 -1.96
N THR A 234 -12.30 15.93 -0.94
CA THR A 234 -12.28 15.42 0.43
C THR A 234 -13.34 14.36 0.70
N ALA A 235 -14.38 14.29 -0.14
CA ALA A 235 -15.55 13.45 0.03
C ALA A 235 -15.44 12.16 -0.81
N PHE A 236 -15.87 11.06 -0.23
CA PHE A 236 -15.97 9.78 -0.92
C PHE A 236 -17.37 9.58 -1.50
N PRO A 237 -17.51 9.27 -2.79
CA PRO A 237 -18.80 8.95 -3.38
C PRO A 237 -19.35 7.61 -2.84
N PRO A 238 -20.67 7.43 -2.88
CA PRO A 238 -21.28 6.16 -2.54
C PRO A 238 -20.76 5.02 -3.46
N LYS A 239 -20.52 3.85 -2.89
CA LYS A 239 -20.09 2.64 -3.63
C LYS A 239 -21.07 2.26 -4.74
N SER A 240 -22.35 2.61 -4.61
CA SER A 240 -23.38 2.39 -5.64
C SER A 240 -23.08 3.09 -6.95
N ASP A 241 -22.34 4.20 -6.93
CA ASP A 241 -22.07 5.02 -8.10
C ASP A 241 -21.04 4.40 -9.03
N ARG A 242 -20.27 3.40 -8.55
CA ARG A 242 -19.27 2.64 -9.31
C ARG A 242 -18.32 3.53 -10.10
N LEU A 243 -17.82 4.55 -9.43
CA LEU A 243 -16.93 5.54 -10.03
C LEU A 243 -15.49 5.04 -10.03
N GLN A 244 -14.73 5.53 -11.00
CA GLN A 244 -13.30 5.34 -11.09
C GLN A 244 -12.66 6.69 -11.39
N ASP A 245 -12.06 7.29 -10.39
CA ASP A 245 -11.38 8.57 -10.53
C ASP A 245 -9.87 8.39 -10.36
N PHE A 246 -9.10 9.18 -11.10
CA PHE A 246 -7.67 9.26 -10.93
C PHE A 246 -7.17 10.70 -10.96
N ALA A 247 -6.36 11.06 -9.99
CA ALA A 247 -5.63 12.33 -9.95
C ALA A 247 -4.24 12.12 -9.33
N ALA A 248 -3.24 12.83 -9.83
CA ALA A 248 -1.90 12.85 -9.29
C ALA A 248 -1.65 14.17 -8.57
N PHE A 249 -1.44 14.11 -7.25
CA PHE A 249 -1.07 15.27 -6.43
C PHE A 249 0.45 15.43 -6.39
N LYS A 250 0.93 16.67 -6.36
CA LYS A 250 2.33 17.03 -6.36
C LYS A 250 2.56 18.39 -5.66
N ASN A 251 3.82 18.77 -5.49
CA ASN A 251 4.20 20.04 -4.90
C ASN A 251 3.65 20.25 -3.48
N GLN A 252 3.50 19.17 -2.72
CA GLN A 252 3.10 19.24 -1.33
C GLN A 252 4.27 19.76 -0.49
N GLU A 253 3.99 20.69 0.43
CA GLU A 253 4.99 21.23 1.36
C GLU A 253 5.36 20.20 2.44
N GLU A 254 4.37 19.39 2.83
CA GLU A 254 4.50 18.32 3.82
C GLU A 254 3.96 17.01 3.26
N GLY A 255 4.60 15.90 3.61
CA GLY A 255 4.20 14.57 3.15
C GLY A 255 3.23 13.92 4.12
N TRP A 256 1.94 14.19 4.00
CA TRP A 256 0.92 13.49 4.75
C TRP A 256 -0.45 13.49 4.07
N TYR A 257 -1.21 12.46 4.35
CA TYR A 257 -2.66 12.41 4.13
C TYR A 257 -3.32 11.59 5.23
N ALA A 258 -4.61 11.82 5.47
CA ALA A 258 -5.38 11.10 6.46
C ALA A 258 -6.81 10.84 5.97
N VAL A 259 -7.34 9.68 6.31
CA VAL A 259 -8.75 9.35 6.13
C VAL A 259 -9.38 9.14 7.51
N THR A 260 -10.45 9.86 7.78
CA THR A 260 -11.20 9.77 9.04
C THR A 260 -12.58 9.19 8.79
N ASN A 261 -13.02 8.30 9.68
CA ASN A 261 -14.38 7.78 9.72
C ASN A 261 -15.06 8.27 11.00
N PRO A 262 -15.93 9.30 10.91
CA PRO A 262 -16.58 9.88 12.08
C PRO A 262 -17.53 8.92 12.79
N ASP A 263 -18.20 8.03 12.04
CA ASP A 263 -19.16 7.08 12.60
C ASP A 263 -18.49 6.03 13.47
N ARG A 264 -17.26 5.63 13.11
CA ARG A 264 -16.45 4.69 13.87
C ARG A 264 -15.56 5.36 14.91
N GLY A 265 -15.41 6.69 14.85
CA GLY A 265 -14.53 7.46 15.72
C GLY A 265 -13.05 7.06 15.55
N VAL A 266 -12.64 6.71 14.34
CA VAL A 266 -11.27 6.26 14.05
C VAL A 266 -10.81 6.82 12.69
N GLY A 267 -9.49 6.97 12.52
CA GLY A 267 -8.89 7.38 11.27
C GLY A 267 -7.52 6.73 11.08
N ILE A 268 -7.02 6.79 9.87
CA ILE A 268 -5.65 6.41 9.51
C ILE A 268 -4.96 7.61 8.86
N GLY A 269 -3.78 7.97 9.36
CA GLY A 269 -2.90 8.96 8.75
C GLY A 269 -1.62 8.31 8.25
N ILE A 270 -1.13 8.77 7.11
CA ILE A 270 0.13 8.32 6.52
C ILE A 270 1.02 9.53 6.33
N THR A 271 2.26 9.43 6.81
CA THR A 271 3.30 10.44 6.62
C THR A 271 4.42 9.84 5.77
N TYR A 272 5.05 10.67 4.93
CA TYR A 272 6.12 10.23 4.02
C TYR A 272 7.07 11.38 3.68
N PRO A 273 8.35 11.09 3.32
CA PRO A 273 9.29 12.11 2.88
C PRO A 273 8.96 12.58 1.46
N VAL A 274 8.63 13.87 1.30
CA VAL A 274 8.26 14.47 -0.01
C VAL A 274 9.41 14.49 -1.01
N GLU A 275 10.65 14.48 -0.52
CA GLU A 275 11.85 14.42 -1.36
C GLU A 275 11.95 13.09 -2.12
N THR A 276 11.45 12.02 -1.50
CA THR A 276 11.44 10.66 -2.07
C THR A 276 10.17 10.41 -2.85
N PHE A 277 9.02 10.67 -2.23
CA PHE A 277 7.70 10.44 -2.82
C PHE A 277 7.08 11.77 -3.23
N LYS A 278 7.40 12.22 -4.44
CA LYS A 278 7.00 13.55 -4.96
C LYS A 278 5.55 13.62 -5.41
N TYR A 279 4.87 12.46 -5.53
CA TYR A 279 3.52 12.35 -6.02
C TYR A 279 2.68 11.50 -5.09
N VAL A 280 1.43 11.90 -4.88
CA VAL A 280 0.39 11.04 -4.31
C VAL A 280 -0.62 10.74 -5.42
N TRP A 281 -0.75 9.48 -5.76
CA TRP A 281 -1.75 9.03 -6.72
C TRP A 281 -3.03 8.70 -5.97
N TYR A 282 -4.06 9.48 -6.25
CA TYR A 282 -5.40 9.24 -5.75
C TYR A 282 -6.15 8.41 -6.79
N TRP A 283 -6.53 7.22 -6.39
CA TRP A 283 -7.34 6.31 -7.18
C TRP A 283 -8.55 5.90 -6.34
N GLN A 284 -9.74 6.07 -6.90
CA GLN A 284 -10.97 5.75 -6.21
C GLN A 284 -11.88 4.89 -7.10
#